data_10934bba9eb93dcaee9760a007ed13be
#
_entry.id   10934bba9eb93dcaee9760a007ed13be
#
_cell.length_a   1.000
_cell.length_b   1.000
_cell.length_c   1.000
_cell.angle_alpha   90.00
_cell.angle_beta   90.00
_cell.angle_gamma   90.00
#
_symmetry.space_group_name_H-M   'P 1'
#
loop_
_entity.id
_entity.type
_entity.pdbx_description
1 polymer ?
#
loop_
_entity_poly.entity_id
_entity_poly.type
_entity_poly.pdbx_seq_one_letter_code
_entity_poly.pdbx_strand_id
1 'polypeptide(L)'
;MNILITGCNGQLGNEMQLLEKENPQHTYFNTDVAELDITDQEAINKFVADKEIDGIVNCAAYTAVDKAEDNEALCQKLNAEAPAYLAYAIGQRGGWMIQISTDYVFDGTQHTPYVEDDETCPNSVYGRTKLVGELNVQKFCEQSMIIRTAWLYSTFGNNFVKTMIRLGKEKPELGVIFDQIGTPTYARDLAVAIFTAINQGIVPGVYHFSNEGVISWYDFTKAIHRIAGITTCKVRPLHTAEYPTPANRPHYSVLDKTRIKTVYGLDIPYWEESLAECIAKLATDYTDSHR
;
A
#
# COMPACT_ATOMS: atom_id res chain seq x y z
N MET A 1 1.08 10.19 21.99
CA MET A 1 -0.13 9.45 21.59
C MET A 1 0.17 7.95 21.59
N ASN A 2 -0.82 7.13 21.91
CA ASN A 2 -0.78 5.68 21.78
C ASN A 2 -1.33 5.30 20.40
N ILE A 3 -0.48 4.75 19.54
CA ILE A 3 -0.81 4.48 18.13
C ILE A 3 -0.79 2.97 17.90
N LEU A 4 -1.91 2.43 17.41
CA LEU A 4 -2.01 1.04 16.97
C LEU A 4 -1.63 0.95 15.48
N ILE A 5 -0.67 0.10 15.14
CA ILE A 5 -0.30 -0.23 13.75
C ILE A 5 -0.67 -1.70 13.51
N THR A 6 -1.65 -1.95 12.63
CA THR A 6 -2.05 -3.32 12.27
C THR A 6 -1.34 -3.78 11.01
N GLY A 7 -1.17 -5.11 10.85
CA GLY A 7 -0.42 -5.66 9.72
C GLY A 7 1.06 -5.29 9.77
N CYS A 8 1.62 -5.24 10.98
CA CYS A 8 2.99 -4.77 11.25
C CYS A 8 4.07 -5.61 10.55
N ASN A 9 3.80 -6.89 10.24
CA ASN A 9 4.72 -7.78 9.53
C ASN A 9 4.64 -7.63 7.99
N GLY A 10 3.72 -6.81 7.48
CA GLY A 10 3.60 -6.49 6.06
C GLY A 10 4.67 -5.50 5.58
N GLN A 11 4.67 -5.19 4.28
CA GLN A 11 5.64 -4.27 3.69
C GLN A 11 5.62 -2.89 4.35
N LEU A 12 4.44 -2.26 4.40
CA LEU A 12 4.27 -0.93 5.00
C LEU A 12 4.46 -0.97 6.52
N GLY A 13 3.91 -1.98 7.21
CA GLY A 13 4.05 -2.11 8.65
C GLY A 13 5.51 -2.19 9.10
N ASN A 14 6.36 -2.93 8.40
CA ASN A 14 7.79 -2.97 8.67
C ASN A 14 8.49 -1.62 8.44
N GLU A 15 8.16 -0.91 7.35
CA GLU A 15 8.71 0.43 7.11
C GLU A 15 8.25 1.45 8.16
N MET A 16 7.01 1.33 8.66
CA MET A 16 6.51 2.13 9.78
C MET A 16 7.34 1.87 11.04
N GLN A 17 7.57 0.60 11.41
CA GLN A 17 8.38 0.25 12.59
C GLN A 17 9.80 0.79 12.52
N LEU A 18 10.43 0.83 11.35
CA LEU A 18 11.77 1.42 11.19
C LEU A 18 11.78 2.91 11.50
N LEU A 19 10.69 3.63 11.20
CA LEU A 19 10.56 5.07 11.41
C LEU A 19 10.11 5.46 12.81
N GLU A 20 9.66 4.53 13.66
CA GLU A 20 9.30 4.80 15.06
C GLU A 20 10.43 5.45 15.85
N LYS A 21 11.68 5.05 15.57
CA LYS A 21 12.88 5.60 16.21
C LYS A 21 13.09 7.09 15.91
N GLU A 22 12.57 7.55 14.76
CA GLU A 22 12.61 8.94 14.33
C GLU A 22 11.43 9.74 14.90
N ASN A 23 10.43 9.03 15.50
CA ASN A 23 9.20 9.60 16.07
C ASN A 23 8.99 9.17 17.53
N PRO A 24 9.97 9.35 18.45
CA PRO A 24 9.94 8.80 19.80
C PRO A 24 8.92 9.47 20.74
N GLN A 25 8.21 10.50 20.27
CA GLN A 25 7.16 11.22 21.02
C GLN A 25 5.86 10.44 21.12
N HIS A 26 5.73 9.30 20.41
CA HIS A 26 4.57 8.43 20.43
C HIS A 26 4.90 7.06 21.02
N THR A 27 3.88 6.36 21.51
CA THR A 27 3.97 4.95 21.92
C THR A 27 3.28 4.11 20.86
N TYR A 28 3.95 3.07 20.37
CA TYR A 28 3.47 2.23 19.27
C TYR A 28 3.07 0.85 19.77
N PHE A 29 1.96 0.37 19.25
CA PHE A 29 1.44 -0.97 19.45
C PHE A 29 1.38 -1.66 18.09
N ASN A 30 2.45 -2.40 17.77
CA ASN A 30 2.58 -3.12 16.51
C ASN A 30 1.90 -4.47 16.61
N THR A 31 0.90 -4.73 15.78
CA THR A 31 0.13 -5.97 15.81
C THR A 31 0.00 -6.60 14.43
N ASP A 32 0.01 -7.91 14.43
CA ASP A 32 -0.42 -8.75 13.31
C ASP A 32 -1.46 -9.76 13.84
N VAL A 33 -1.87 -10.74 13.06
CA VAL A 33 -2.94 -11.68 13.42
C VAL A 33 -2.68 -12.42 14.73
N ALA A 34 -1.42 -12.64 15.10
CA ALA A 34 -1.05 -13.33 16.35
C ALA A 34 -1.30 -12.46 17.59
N GLU A 35 -1.07 -11.15 17.51
CA GLU A 35 -1.24 -10.20 18.61
C GLU A 35 -2.66 -9.65 18.67
N LEU A 36 -3.29 -9.42 17.51
CA LEU A 36 -4.65 -8.89 17.40
C LEU A 36 -5.28 -9.35 16.07
N ASP A 37 -6.20 -10.30 16.14
CA ASP A 37 -7.03 -10.64 14.99
C ASP A 37 -8.03 -9.51 14.71
N ILE A 38 -7.78 -8.74 13.66
CA ILE A 38 -8.64 -7.61 13.27
C ILE A 38 -10.03 -8.02 12.77
N THR A 39 -10.31 -9.31 12.66
CA THR A 39 -11.63 -9.85 12.35
C THR A 39 -12.47 -10.15 13.59
N ASP A 40 -11.90 -9.97 14.79
CA ASP A 40 -12.57 -10.10 16.08
C ASP A 40 -12.85 -8.70 16.66
N GLN A 41 -14.11 -8.26 16.53
CA GLN A 41 -14.54 -6.94 16.99
C GLN A 41 -14.41 -6.77 18.51
N GLU A 42 -14.66 -7.82 19.29
CA GLU A 42 -14.57 -7.75 20.75
C GLU A 42 -13.12 -7.60 21.20
N ALA A 43 -12.21 -8.35 20.58
CA ALA A 43 -10.78 -8.23 20.82
C ALA A 43 -10.25 -6.82 20.47
N ILE A 44 -10.70 -6.23 19.34
CA ILE A 44 -10.34 -4.86 18.94
C ILE A 44 -10.85 -3.85 19.99
N ASN A 45 -12.13 -3.92 20.35
CA ASN A 45 -12.72 -2.99 21.33
C ASN A 45 -11.96 -3.04 22.66
N LYS A 46 -11.67 -4.24 23.14
CA LYS A 46 -10.90 -4.45 24.36
C LYS A 46 -9.48 -3.89 24.23
N PHE A 47 -8.77 -4.20 23.14
CA PHE A 47 -7.40 -3.73 22.91
C PHE A 47 -7.32 -2.21 22.87
N VAL A 48 -8.21 -1.56 22.11
CA VAL A 48 -8.28 -0.10 21.97
C VAL A 48 -8.57 0.57 23.31
N ALA A 49 -9.43 -0.02 24.14
CA ALA A 49 -9.74 0.49 25.48
C ALA A 49 -8.58 0.29 26.46
N ASP A 50 -8.06 -0.95 26.59
CA ASP A 50 -7.02 -1.32 27.56
C ASP A 50 -5.69 -0.60 27.31
N LYS A 51 -5.37 -0.33 26.05
CA LYS A 51 -4.13 0.37 25.62
C LYS A 51 -4.32 1.87 25.47
N GLU A 52 -5.50 2.39 25.74
CA GLU A 52 -5.85 3.82 25.61
C GLU A 52 -5.42 4.37 24.24
N ILE A 53 -5.72 3.64 23.14
CA ILE A 53 -5.32 4.00 21.80
C ILE A 53 -5.91 5.34 21.39
N ASP A 54 -5.09 6.26 20.89
CA ASP A 54 -5.46 7.57 20.36
C ASP A 54 -5.67 7.56 18.85
N GLY A 55 -4.96 6.66 18.14
CA GLY A 55 -5.04 6.56 16.69
C GLY A 55 -4.67 5.18 16.16
N ILE A 56 -5.18 4.86 14.97
CA ILE A 56 -4.93 3.60 14.28
C ILE A 56 -4.37 3.85 12.89
N VAL A 57 -3.28 3.16 12.54
CA VAL A 57 -2.80 3.02 11.15
C VAL A 57 -3.08 1.59 10.70
N ASN A 58 -4.08 1.41 9.85
CA ASN A 58 -4.42 0.08 9.34
C ASN A 58 -3.64 -0.24 8.06
N CYS A 59 -2.53 -0.98 8.22
CA CYS A 59 -1.73 -1.53 7.12
C CYS A 59 -2.16 -2.96 6.73
N ALA A 60 -3.03 -3.59 7.53
CA ALA A 60 -3.51 -4.94 7.26
C ALA A 60 -4.54 -4.95 6.13
N ALA A 61 -4.41 -5.88 5.19
CA ALA A 61 -5.35 -6.09 4.10
C ALA A 61 -5.15 -7.46 3.44
N TYR A 62 -6.19 -7.98 2.80
CA TYR A 62 -6.07 -9.05 1.83
C TYR A 62 -5.60 -8.44 0.50
N THR A 63 -4.35 -8.72 0.10
CA THR A 63 -3.71 -8.06 -1.06
C THR A 63 -3.43 -9.00 -2.24
N ALA A 64 -3.78 -10.29 -2.12
CA ALA A 64 -3.60 -11.26 -3.20
C ALA A 64 -4.71 -11.10 -4.26
N VAL A 65 -4.57 -10.09 -5.12
CA VAL A 65 -5.59 -9.60 -6.07
C VAL A 65 -6.23 -10.74 -6.88
N ASP A 66 -5.42 -11.62 -7.50
CA ASP A 66 -5.94 -12.73 -8.30
C ASP A 66 -6.67 -13.78 -7.47
N LYS A 67 -6.17 -14.07 -6.25
CA LYS A 67 -6.82 -15.02 -5.33
C LYS A 67 -8.08 -14.46 -4.68
N ALA A 68 -8.27 -13.14 -4.70
CA ALA A 68 -9.47 -12.52 -4.18
C ALA A 68 -10.72 -12.95 -4.97
N GLU A 69 -10.58 -13.18 -6.28
CA GLU A 69 -11.69 -13.63 -7.14
C GLU A 69 -12.25 -15.00 -6.70
N ASP A 70 -11.40 -15.87 -6.14
CA ASP A 70 -11.80 -17.19 -5.61
C ASP A 70 -12.11 -17.17 -4.10
N ASN A 71 -11.77 -16.07 -3.38
CA ASN A 71 -11.86 -15.97 -1.92
C ASN A 71 -12.58 -14.68 -1.47
N GLU A 72 -13.69 -14.34 -2.13
CA GLU A 72 -14.43 -13.10 -1.90
C GLU A 72 -14.83 -12.92 -0.43
N ALA A 73 -15.30 -13.98 0.24
CA ALA A 73 -15.73 -13.91 1.64
C ALA A 73 -14.59 -13.51 2.59
N LEU A 74 -13.39 -14.07 2.41
CA LEU A 74 -12.22 -13.69 3.21
C LEU A 74 -11.75 -12.27 2.86
N CYS A 75 -11.79 -11.92 1.58
CA CYS A 75 -11.44 -10.59 1.11
C CYS A 75 -12.39 -9.53 1.70
N GLN A 76 -13.71 -9.80 1.70
CA GLN A 76 -14.73 -8.97 2.33
C GLN A 76 -14.46 -8.79 3.83
N LYS A 77 -14.18 -9.89 4.53
CA LYS A 77 -13.91 -9.87 5.97
C LYS A 77 -12.72 -9.00 6.32
N LEU A 78 -11.59 -9.13 5.60
CA LEU A 78 -10.35 -8.43 5.89
C LEU A 78 -10.31 -6.99 5.33
N ASN A 79 -10.92 -6.73 4.17
CA ASN A 79 -10.83 -5.42 3.51
C ASN A 79 -12.01 -4.49 3.80
N ALA A 80 -13.15 -5.02 4.26
CA ALA A 80 -14.36 -4.23 4.48
C ALA A 80 -14.84 -4.27 5.93
N GLU A 81 -14.99 -5.47 6.53
CA GLU A 81 -15.53 -5.62 7.87
C GLU A 81 -14.49 -5.26 8.95
N ALA A 82 -13.26 -5.78 8.85
CA ALA A 82 -12.21 -5.48 9.81
C ALA A 82 -11.90 -3.96 9.89
N PRO A 83 -11.77 -3.20 8.78
CA PRO A 83 -11.69 -1.74 8.83
C PRO A 83 -12.88 -1.08 9.52
N ALA A 84 -14.12 -1.62 9.35
CA ALA A 84 -15.29 -1.11 10.06
C ALA A 84 -15.17 -1.27 11.58
N TYR A 85 -14.68 -2.44 12.05
CA TYR A 85 -14.50 -2.71 13.47
C TYR A 85 -13.44 -1.79 14.10
N LEU A 86 -12.30 -1.61 13.40
CA LEU A 86 -11.25 -0.69 13.83
C LEU A 86 -11.75 0.75 13.89
N ALA A 87 -12.43 1.21 12.84
CA ALA A 87 -12.99 2.56 12.78
C ALA A 87 -14.05 2.80 13.84
N TYR A 88 -14.92 1.83 14.10
CA TYR A 88 -15.92 1.92 15.16
C TYR A 88 -15.25 2.04 16.53
N ALA A 89 -14.29 1.16 16.84
CA ALA A 89 -13.63 1.14 18.13
C ALA A 89 -12.92 2.47 18.43
N ILE A 90 -12.16 3.01 17.47
CA ILE A 90 -11.42 4.27 17.65
C ILE A 90 -12.34 5.49 17.59
N GLY A 91 -13.38 5.47 16.75
CA GLY A 91 -14.36 6.54 16.61
C GLY A 91 -15.16 6.77 17.89
N GLN A 92 -15.53 5.70 18.62
CA GLN A 92 -16.21 5.80 19.92
C GLN A 92 -15.37 6.53 21.00
N ARG A 93 -14.06 6.59 20.82
CA ARG A 93 -13.12 7.29 21.72
C ARG A 93 -12.78 8.71 21.23
N GLY A 94 -13.31 9.12 20.06
CA GLY A 94 -12.94 10.40 19.42
C GLY A 94 -11.51 10.42 18.89
N GLY A 95 -10.89 9.25 18.67
CA GLY A 95 -9.57 9.11 18.08
C GLY A 95 -9.60 9.17 16.53
N TRP A 96 -8.45 8.97 15.90
CA TRP A 96 -8.30 9.04 14.45
C TRP A 96 -7.89 7.71 13.83
N MET A 97 -8.14 7.56 12.52
CA MET A 97 -7.73 6.37 11.78
C MET A 97 -7.15 6.74 10.42
N ILE A 98 -6.00 6.16 10.08
CA ILE A 98 -5.46 6.13 8.71
C ILE A 98 -5.74 4.75 8.13
N GLN A 99 -6.46 4.70 7.00
CA GLN A 99 -6.78 3.49 6.26
C GLN A 99 -6.01 3.46 4.95
N ILE A 100 -5.22 2.41 4.73
CA ILE A 100 -4.58 2.21 3.43
C ILE A 100 -5.54 1.56 2.46
N SER A 101 -5.73 2.19 1.29
CA SER A 101 -6.57 1.73 0.20
C SER A 101 -5.76 1.57 -1.10
N THR A 102 -6.43 1.52 -2.24
CA THR A 102 -5.85 1.10 -3.53
C THR A 102 -6.39 1.92 -4.70
N ASP A 103 -5.60 2.00 -5.77
CA ASP A 103 -5.97 2.45 -7.11
C ASP A 103 -7.04 1.57 -7.78
N TYR A 104 -7.21 0.30 -7.36
CA TYR A 104 -8.22 -0.63 -7.86
C TYR A 104 -9.66 -0.23 -7.54
N VAL A 105 -9.89 0.85 -6.81
CA VAL A 105 -11.23 1.45 -6.64
C VAL A 105 -11.72 2.12 -7.93
N PHE A 106 -10.83 2.39 -8.88
CA PHE A 106 -11.13 2.96 -10.18
C PHE A 106 -11.22 1.88 -11.27
N ASP A 107 -11.93 2.17 -12.36
CA ASP A 107 -12.12 1.23 -13.48
C ASP A 107 -10.93 1.15 -14.45
N GLY A 108 -10.03 2.12 -14.42
CA GLY A 108 -8.85 2.17 -15.28
C GLY A 108 -9.11 2.66 -16.71
N THR A 109 -10.22 3.34 -16.95
CA THR A 109 -10.62 3.82 -18.30
C THR A 109 -10.20 5.26 -18.60
N GLN A 110 -9.76 6.02 -17.60
CA GLN A 110 -9.24 7.37 -17.78
C GLN A 110 -7.90 7.38 -18.52
N HIS A 111 -7.52 8.55 -19.02
CA HIS A 111 -6.23 8.84 -19.67
C HIS A 111 -5.52 10.05 -19.04
N THR A 112 -6.07 10.55 -17.95
CA THR A 112 -5.49 11.58 -17.06
C THR A 112 -5.40 11.00 -15.64
N PRO A 113 -4.48 11.48 -14.79
CA PRO A 113 -4.40 11.01 -13.42
C PRO A 113 -5.74 11.14 -12.68
N TYR A 114 -6.12 10.07 -11.97
CA TYR A 114 -7.30 10.06 -11.12
C TYR A 114 -7.11 11.02 -9.95
N VAL A 115 -8.11 11.90 -9.74
CA VAL A 115 -8.20 12.72 -8.53
C VAL A 115 -9.08 12.03 -7.49
N GLU A 116 -8.98 12.44 -6.22
CA GLU A 116 -9.65 11.77 -5.11
C GLU A 116 -11.19 11.82 -5.20
N ASP A 117 -11.72 12.83 -5.91
CA ASP A 117 -13.16 13.05 -6.09
C ASP A 117 -13.73 12.40 -7.38
N ASP A 118 -12.90 11.71 -8.16
CA ASP A 118 -13.34 10.93 -9.31
C ASP A 118 -14.25 9.77 -8.89
N GLU A 119 -15.20 9.44 -9.73
CA GLU A 119 -16.15 8.34 -9.49
C GLU A 119 -15.39 7.01 -9.39
N THR A 120 -15.65 6.29 -8.32
CA THR A 120 -15.10 4.96 -8.11
C THR A 120 -15.96 3.89 -8.79
N CYS A 121 -15.34 3.00 -9.57
CA CYS A 121 -16.00 1.92 -10.30
C CYS A 121 -15.11 0.66 -10.34
N PRO A 122 -14.93 -0.04 -9.22
CA PRO A 122 -13.98 -1.16 -9.13
C PRO A 122 -14.44 -2.37 -9.96
N ASN A 123 -13.51 -2.96 -10.74
CA ASN A 123 -13.74 -4.07 -11.65
C ASN A 123 -13.26 -5.44 -11.11
N SER A 124 -12.85 -5.51 -9.84
CA SER A 124 -12.36 -6.73 -9.19
C SER A 124 -12.93 -6.89 -7.78
N VAL A 125 -12.94 -8.11 -7.26
CA VAL A 125 -13.31 -8.37 -5.86
C VAL A 125 -12.42 -7.58 -4.90
N TYR A 126 -11.11 -7.56 -5.16
CA TYR A 126 -10.18 -6.77 -4.37
C TYR A 126 -10.57 -5.28 -4.32
N GLY A 127 -10.78 -4.66 -5.47
CA GLY A 127 -11.15 -3.24 -5.55
C GLY A 127 -12.48 -2.94 -4.86
N ARG A 128 -13.52 -3.78 -5.11
CA ARG A 128 -14.83 -3.62 -4.47
C ARG A 128 -14.76 -3.71 -2.95
N THR A 129 -14.06 -4.71 -2.42
CA THR A 129 -13.95 -4.89 -0.96
C THR A 129 -13.12 -3.79 -0.29
N LYS A 130 -12.08 -3.28 -0.96
CA LYS A 130 -11.31 -2.12 -0.47
C LYS A 130 -12.17 -0.85 -0.44
N LEU A 131 -12.97 -0.59 -1.48
CA LEU A 131 -13.89 0.55 -1.52
C LEU A 131 -14.94 0.48 -0.40
N VAL A 132 -15.53 -0.69 -0.16
CA VAL A 132 -16.45 -0.87 0.97
C VAL A 132 -15.75 -0.56 2.30
N GLY A 133 -14.48 -0.95 2.44
CA GLY A 133 -13.66 -0.61 3.60
C GLY A 133 -13.47 0.91 3.77
N GLU A 134 -13.20 1.66 2.70
CA GLU A 134 -13.13 3.13 2.75
C GLU A 134 -14.42 3.74 3.29
N LEU A 135 -15.56 3.34 2.72
CA LEU A 135 -16.89 3.84 3.11
C LEU A 135 -17.22 3.50 4.57
N ASN A 136 -16.87 2.30 5.02
CA ASN A 136 -17.05 1.90 6.41
C ASN A 136 -16.20 2.73 7.37
N VAL A 137 -14.94 2.98 7.03
CA VAL A 137 -14.05 3.80 7.87
C VAL A 137 -14.58 5.23 7.99
N GLN A 138 -14.98 5.85 6.88
CA GLN A 138 -15.57 7.20 6.90
C GLN A 138 -16.88 7.26 7.70
N LYS A 139 -17.68 6.18 7.66
CA LYS A 139 -18.95 6.10 8.39
C LYS A 139 -18.75 6.03 9.91
N PHE A 140 -17.73 5.32 10.37
CA PHE A 140 -17.57 5.01 11.81
C PHE A 140 -16.49 5.82 12.52
N CYS A 141 -15.60 6.51 11.78
CA CYS A 141 -14.56 7.36 12.33
C CYS A 141 -14.54 8.70 11.60
N GLU A 142 -15.04 9.75 12.24
CA GLU A 142 -15.09 11.11 11.67
C GLU A 142 -13.68 11.64 11.36
N GLN A 143 -12.71 11.35 12.24
CA GLN A 143 -11.31 11.73 12.08
C GLN A 143 -10.54 10.68 11.27
N SER A 144 -11.04 10.34 10.06
CA SER A 144 -10.43 9.33 9.21
C SER A 144 -9.72 9.90 8.00
N MET A 145 -8.53 9.37 7.71
CA MET A 145 -7.75 9.65 6.52
C MET A 145 -7.63 8.35 5.70
N ILE A 146 -8.15 8.35 4.49
CA ILE A 146 -8.01 7.25 3.53
C ILE A 146 -6.84 7.57 2.62
N ILE A 147 -5.88 6.67 2.46
CA ILE A 147 -4.77 6.84 1.51
C ILE A 147 -4.86 5.74 0.45
N ARG A 148 -5.25 6.09 -0.78
CA ARG A 148 -5.18 5.20 -1.93
C ARG A 148 -3.76 5.19 -2.46
N THR A 149 -3.21 4.00 -2.66
CA THR A 149 -1.85 3.80 -3.18
C THR A 149 -1.83 2.72 -4.26
N ALA A 150 -0.73 2.63 -5.01
CA ALA A 150 -0.58 1.69 -6.12
C ALA A 150 0.81 1.04 -6.11
N TRP A 151 0.92 -0.18 -6.60
CA TRP A 151 2.17 -0.89 -6.91
C TRP A 151 3.20 -0.85 -5.78
N LEU A 152 2.74 -1.12 -4.55
CA LEU A 152 3.56 -1.03 -3.34
C LEU A 152 4.70 -2.06 -3.35
N TYR A 153 5.92 -1.60 -3.07
CA TYR A 153 7.09 -2.43 -2.90
C TYR A 153 7.95 -1.96 -1.72
N SER A 154 8.77 -2.87 -1.18
CA SER A 154 9.67 -2.63 -0.06
C SER A 154 10.82 -3.63 -0.08
N THR A 155 11.81 -3.42 0.77
CA THR A 155 12.81 -4.45 1.13
C THR A 155 12.17 -5.61 1.87
N PHE A 156 11.01 -5.43 2.48
CA PHE A 156 10.24 -6.45 3.21
C PHE A 156 9.21 -7.17 2.35
N GLY A 157 8.78 -8.35 2.80
CA GLY A 157 7.73 -9.13 2.16
C GLY A 157 8.07 -9.58 0.73
N ASN A 158 7.06 -10.11 0.05
CA ASN A 158 7.14 -10.46 -1.37
C ASN A 158 6.53 -9.34 -2.22
N ASN A 159 7.21 -8.95 -3.30
CA ASN A 159 6.74 -7.89 -4.18
C ASN A 159 7.31 -8.05 -5.61
N PHE A 160 6.84 -7.18 -6.50
CA PHE A 160 7.24 -7.20 -7.90
C PHE A 160 8.73 -6.97 -8.10
N VAL A 161 9.36 -6.04 -7.35
CA VAL A 161 10.79 -5.72 -7.47
C VAL A 161 11.64 -6.95 -7.19
N LYS A 162 11.41 -7.61 -6.04
CA LYS A 162 12.13 -8.84 -5.67
C LYS A 162 11.90 -9.98 -6.68
N THR A 163 10.67 -10.09 -7.18
CA THR A 163 10.31 -11.10 -8.18
C THR A 163 11.08 -10.86 -9.48
N MET A 164 11.13 -9.63 -9.96
CA MET A 164 11.85 -9.30 -11.21
C MET A 164 13.36 -9.46 -11.05
N ILE A 165 13.94 -9.12 -9.89
CA ILE A 165 15.36 -9.40 -9.60
C ILE A 165 15.65 -10.90 -9.64
N ARG A 166 14.84 -11.71 -8.98
CA ARG A 166 15.00 -13.18 -8.95
C ARG A 166 14.88 -13.77 -10.35
N LEU A 167 13.78 -13.50 -11.04
CA LEU A 167 13.52 -14.03 -12.37
C LEU A 167 14.56 -13.55 -13.40
N GLY A 168 15.04 -12.31 -13.28
CA GLY A 168 16.08 -11.78 -14.16
C GLY A 168 17.43 -12.47 -14.00
N LYS A 169 17.72 -13.05 -12.82
CA LYS A 169 18.91 -13.87 -12.58
C LYS A 169 18.73 -15.33 -13.05
N GLU A 170 17.49 -15.83 -13.02
CA GLU A 170 17.20 -17.25 -13.32
C GLU A 170 16.86 -17.53 -14.79
N LYS A 171 16.34 -16.52 -15.52
CA LYS A 171 15.77 -16.73 -16.86
C LYS A 171 16.49 -15.89 -17.92
N PRO A 172 16.68 -16.43 -19.14
CA PRO A 172 17.29 -15.69 -20.25
C PRO A 172 16.34 -14.64 -20.86
N GLU A 173 15.01 -14.83 -20.71
CA GLU A 173 14.00 -13.91 -21.22
C GLU A 173 12.78 -13.85 -20.31
N LEU A 174 12.17 -12.67 -20.18
CA LEU A 174 10.90 -12.40 -19.48
C LEU A 174 9.98 -11.57 -20.38
N GLY A 175 8.71 -11.99 -20.46
CA GLY A 175 7.64 -11.17 -21.01
C GLY A 175 6.97 -10.36 -19.91
N VAL A 176 6.82 -9.04 -20.08
CA VAL A 176 6.21 -8.15 -19.08
C VAL A 176 5.26 -7.18 -19.75
N ILE A 177 4.10 -6.96 -19.12
CA ILE A 177 3.00 -6.13 -19.64
C ILE A 177 3.46 -4.66 -19.75
N PHE A 178 3.20 -4.03 -20.92
CA PHE A 178 3.56 -2.65 -21.18
C PHE A 178 2.36 -1.71 -21.32
N ASP A 179 1.15 -2.24 -21.49
CA ASP A 179 -0.10 -1.50 -21.69
C ASP A 179 -0.96 -1.37 -20.42
N GLN A 180 -0.37 -1.62 -19.25
CA GLN A 180 -0.90 -1.23 -17.94
C GLN A 180 0.00 -0.13 -17.37
N ILE A 181 -0.59 1.05 -17.18
CA ILE A 181 0.11 2.29 -16.83
C ILE A 181 -0.27 2.70 -15.41
N GLY A 182 0.74 2.94 -14.59
CA GLY A 182 0.56 3.34 -13.19
C GLY A 182 1.82 3.99 -12.63
N THR A 183 1.91 4.03 -11.31
CA THR A 183 3.10 4.54 -10.63
C THR A 183 3.45 3.63 -9.44
N PRO A 184 4.71 3.16 -9.32
CA PRO A 184 5.12 2.39 -8.14
C PRO A 184 5.18 3.27 -6.90
N THR A 185 4.99 2.63 -5.74
CA THR A 185 5.10 3.25 -4.43
C THR A 185 6.12 2.50 -3.59
N TYR A 186 7.20 3.17 -3.20
CA TYR A 186 8.08 2.65 -2.18
C TYR A 186 7.42 2.80 -0.81
N ALA A 187 7.25 1.70 -0.09
CA ALA A 187 6.52 1.68 1.17
C ALA A 187 7.16 2.59 2.24
N ARG A 188 8.48 2.81 2.20
CA ARG A 188 9.17 3.76 3.07
C ARG A 188 8.71 5.20 2.83
N ASP A 189 8.56 5.62 1.57
CA ASP A 189 8.09 6.97 1.26
C ASP A 189 6.65 7.19 1.71
N LEU A 190 5.80 6.16 1.54
CA LEU A 190 4.44 6.18 2.08
C LEU A 190 4.44 6.25 3.62
N ALA A 191 5.32 5.50 4.29
CA ALA A 191 5.47 5.54 5.75
C ALA A 191 5.91 6.94 6.23
N VAL A 192 6.85 7.59 5.54
CA VAL A 192 7.25 8.97 5.82
C VAL A 192 6.07 9.93 5.69
N ALA A 193 5.26 9.80 4.63
CA ALA A 193 4.06 10.62 4.44
C ALA A 193 3.02 10.40 5.56
N ILE A 194 2.82 9.15 6.00
CA ILE A 194 1.94 8.81 7.12
C ILE A 194 2.44 9.46 8.41
N PHE A 195 3.72 9.34 8.76
CA PHE A 195 4.28 9.99 9.95
C PHE A 195 4.21 11.51 9.87
N THR A 196 4.37 12.09 8.69
CA THR A 196 4.18 13.53 8.49
C THR A 196 2.74 13.94 8.84
N ALA A 197 1.74 13.18 8.35
CA ALA A 197 0.33 13.43 8.68
C ALA A 197 0.05 13.26 10.19
N ILE A 198 0.58 12.23 10.83
CA ILE A 198 0.44 12.01 12.28
C ILE A 198 1.02 13.18 13.07
N ASN A 199 2.21 13.63 12.71
CA ASN A 199 2.92 14.70 13.44
C ASN A 199 2.32 16.08 13.23
N GLN A 200 1.72 16.35 12.07
CA GLN A 200 1.05 17.64 11.78
C GLN A 200 -0.42 17.67 12.23
N GLY A 201 -0.99 16.50 12.56
CA GLY A 201 -2.41 16.31 12.85
C GLY A 201 -3.17 15.80 11.63
N ILE A 202 -4.05 14.83 11.88
CA ILE A 202 -4.85 14.21 10.83
C ILE A 202 -5.89 15.19 10.30
N VAL A 203 -5.86 15.46 9.00
CA VAL A 203 -6.91 16.17 8.27
C VAL A 203 -7.79 15.11 7.60
N PRO A 204 -9.07 14.97 8.03
CA PRO A 204 -9.95 13.93 7.47
C PRO A 204 -10.16 14.08 5.97
N GLY A 205 -10.25 12.96 5.28
CA GLY A 205 -10.52 12.94 3.83
C GLY A 205 -9.89 11.77 3.10
N VAL A 206 -10.10 11.75 1.79
CA VAL A 206 -9.45 10.80 0.88
C VAL A 206 -8.23 11.48 0.25
N TYR A 207 -7.15 10.75 0.18
CA TYR A 207 -5.86 11.19 -0.37
C TYR A 207 -5.27 10.12 -1.27
N HIS A 208 -4.49 10.56 -2.25
CA HIS A 208 -3.71 9.68 -3.09
C HIS A 208 -2.22 9.78 -2.75
N PHE A 209 -1.52 8.65 -2.75
CA PHE A 209 -0.07 8.62 -2.60
C PHE A 209 0.56 7.54 -3.49
N SER A 210 1.50 7.94 -4.31
CA SER A 210 2.51 7.11 -4.98
C SER A 210 3.76 7.95 -5.19
N ASN A 211 4.88 7.34 -5.58
CA ASN A 211 6.03 8.14 -6.00
C ASN A 211 5.70 8.99 -7.23
N GLU A 212 6.51 9.99 -7.56
CA GLU A 212 6.31 10.80 -8.77
C GLU A 212 6.71 10.01 -10.03
N GLY A 213 6.07 10.32 -11.16
CA GLY A 213 6.31 9.70 -12.46
C GLY A 213 5.19 8.77 -12.91
N VAL A 214 5.28 8.28 -14.14
CA VAL A 214 4.27 7.42 -14.79
C VAL A 214 4.99 6.41 -15.66
N ILE A 215 4.70 5.12 -15.49
CA ILE A 215 5.38 4.03 -16.18
C ILE A 215 4.47 2.82 -16.41
N SER A 216 4.92 1.88 -17.24
CA SER A 216 4.36 0.54 -17.35
C SER A 216 5.11 -0.48 -16.45
N TRP A 217 4.54 -1.67 -16.26
CA TRP A 217 5.26 -2.78 -15.62
C TRP A 217 6.53 -3.18 -16.38
N TYR A 218 6.50 -3.04 -17.72
CA TYR A 218 7.67 -3.27 -18.59
C TYR A 218 8.79 -2.27 -18.27
N ASP A 219 8.48 -0.97 -18.22
CA ASP A 219 9.45 0.07 -17.87
C ASP A 219 10.01 -0.15 -16.48
N PHE A 220 9.16 -0.49 -15.52
CA PHE A 220 9.57 -0.81 -14.16
C PHE A 220 10.56 -1.97 -14.12
N THR A 221 10.28 -3.06 -14.85
CA THR A 221 11.19 -4.22 -14.94
C THR A 221 12.52 -3.85 -15.59
N LYS A 222 12.50 -3.03 -16.65
CA LYS A 222 13.72 -2.54 -17.30
C LYS A 222 14.60 -1.74 -16.32
N ALA A 223 14.00 -0.86 -15.54
CA ALA A 223 14.70 -0.09 -14.51
C ALA A 223 15.25 -0.99 -13.39
N ILE A 224 14.43 -1.92 -12.87
CA ILE A 224 14.85 -2.89 -11.86
C ILE A 224 16.11 -3.65 -12.33
N HIS A 225 16.09 -4.21 -13.55
CA HIS A 225 17.22 -4.96 -14.07
C HIS A 225 18.46 -4.08 -14.24
N ARG A 226 18.29 -2.87 -14.78
CA ARG A 226 19.39 -1.92 -14.96
C ARG A 226 20.04 -1.54 -13.63
N ILE A 227 19.24 -1.18 -12.63
CA ILE A 227 19.76 -0.75 -11.32
C ILE A 227 20.37 -1.93 -10.55
N ALA A 228 19.77 -3.13 -10.64
CA ALA A 228 20.32 -4.35 -10.03
C ALA A 228 21.50 -4.98 -10.80
N GLY A 229 21.95 -4.38 -11.92
CA GLY A 229 23.06 -4.89 -12.71
C GLY A 229 22.77 -6.20 -13.45
N ILE A 230 21.50 -6.51 -13.74
CA ILE A 230 21.09 -7.73 -14.44
C ILE A 230 21.14 -7.50 -15.94
N THR A 231 22.11 -8.10 -16.62
CA THR A 231 22.34 -7.96 -18.07
C THR A 231 22.03 -9.23 -18.87
N THR A 232 21.81 -10.35 -18.18
CA THR A 232 21.65 -11.69 -18.79
C THR A 232 20.22 -12.00 -19.21
N CYS A 233 19.24 -11.24 -18.75
CA CYS A 233 17.83 -11.47 -19.03
C CYS A 233 17.27 -10.43 -20.01
N LYS A 234 16.76 -10.87 -21.14
CA LYS A 234 16.06 -10.02 -22.11
C LYS A 234 14.62 -9.79 -21.64
N VAL A 235 14.20 -8.53 -21.46
CA VAL A 235 12.81 -8.19 -21.15
C VAL A 235 12.07 -7.84 -22.43
N ARG A 236 10.96 -8.54 -22.71
CA ARG A 236 10.10 -8.36 -23.88
C ARG A 236 8.76 -7.74 -23.45
N PRO A 237 8.26 -6.70 -24.15
CA PRO A 237 6.94 -6.16 -23.87
C PRO A 237 5.84 -7.16 -24.28
N LEU A 238 4.79 -7.23 -23.47
CA LEU A 238 3.55 -8.00 -23.70
C LEU A 238 2.34 -7.08 -23.64
N HIS A 239 1.34 -7.33 -24.46
CA HIS A 239 0.00 -6.80 -24.21
C HIS A 239 -0.69 -7.55 -23.08
N THR A 240 -1.62 -6.88 -22.39
CA THR A 240 -2.46 -7.50 -21.34
C THR A 240 -3.17 -8.75 -21.84
N ALA A 241 -3.65 -8.75 -23.10
CA ALA A 241 -4.31 -9.90 -23.72
C ALA A 241 -3.41 -11.15 -23.89
N GLU A 242 -2.07 -10.98 -23.88
CA GLU A 242 -1.11 -12.09 -23.97
C GLU A 242 -0.82 -12.74 -22.60
N TYR A 243 -1.28 -12.11 -21.50
CA TYR A 243 -1.07 -12.60 -20.15
C TYR A 243 -2.36 -12.50 -19.33
N PRO A 244 -3.36 -13.37 -19.61
CA PRO A 244 -4.63 -13.35 -18.90
C PRO A 244 -4.45 -13.66 -17.40
N THR A 245 -5.12 -12.90 -16.55
CA THR A 245 -5.14 -13.05 -15.10
C THR A 245 -6.57 -13.19 -14.59
N PRO A 246 -6.83 -13.88 -13.45
CA PRO A 246 -8.16 -14.00 -12.86
C PRO A 246 -8.81 -12.65 -12.57
N ALA A 247 -8.08 -11.73 -11.96
CA ALA A 247 -8.58 -10.38 -11.69
C ALA A 247 -8.41 -9.47 -12.90
N ASN A 248 -9.42 -8.64 -13.15
CA ASN A 248 -9.33 -7.57 -14.13
C ASN A 248 -8.45 -6.43 -13.59
N ARG A 249 -7.35 -6.13 -14.29
CA ARG A 249 -6.40 -5.08 -13.91
C ARG A 249 -6.66 -3.81 -14.70
N PRO A 250 -6.65 -2.62 -14.06
CA PRO A 250 -6.85 -1.37 -14.77
C PRO A 250 -5.73 -1.14 -15.79
N HIS A 251 -6.09 -0.66 -16.99
CA HIS A 251 -5.10 -0.22 -18.00
C HIS A 251 -4.39 1.06 -17.59
N TYR A 252 -5.09 1.94 -16.88
CA TYR A 252 -4.54 3.19 -16.37
C TYR A 252 -4.93 3.38 -14.90
N SER A 253 -3.94 3.54 -14.02
CA SER A 253 -4.18 3.69 -12.57
C SER A 253 -3.30 4.78 -11.94
N VAL A 254 -2.87 5.75 -12.73
CA VAL A 254 -2.08 6.88 -12.23
C VAL A 254 -2.93 7.74 -11.30
N LEU A 255 -2.40 7.99 -10.10
CA LEU A 255 -3.05 8.80 -9.06
C LEU A 255 -2.49 10.23 -9.08
N ASP A 256 -3.35 11.25 -9.04
CA ASP A 256 -2.94 12.62 -8.73
C ASP A 256 -2.66 12.74 -7.23
N LYS A 257 -1.54 13.34 -6.85
CA LYS A 257 -1.07 13.50 -5.47
C LYS A 257 -1.13 14.95 -4.99
N THR A 258 -1.76 15.83 -5.75
CA THR A 258 -1.79 17.28 -5.46
C THR A 258 -2.39 17.57 -4.09
N ARG A 259 -3.46 16.86 -3.70
CA ARG A 259 -4.14 17.07 -2.42
C ARG A 259 -3.22 16.77 -1.24
N ILE A 260 -2.61 15.59 -1.18
CA ILE A 260 -1.74 15.23 -0.05
C ILE A 260 -0.49 16.12 0.02
N LYS A 261 0.10 16.49 -1.13
CA LYS A 261 1.23 17.43 -1.22
C LYS A 261 0.86 18.81 -0.68
N THR A 262 -0.31 19.32 -1.05
CA THR A 262 -0.78 20.64 -0.63
C THR A 262 -1.10 20.68 0.86
N VAL A 263 -1.79 19.66 1.38
CA VAL A 263 -2.25 19.61 2.77
C VAL A 263 -1.08 19.42 3.74
N TYR A 264 -0.12 18.56 3.41
CA TYR A 264 0.97 18.19 4.31
C TYR A 264 2.35 18.73 3.91
N GLY A 265 2.44 19.51 2.84
CA GLY A 265 3.71 20.08 2.37
C GLY A 265 4.72 19.01 1.92
N LEU A 266 4.24 17.88 1.37
CA LEU A 266 5.09 16.77 1.01
C LEU A 266 5.85 17.05 -0.29
N ASP A 267 7.15 16.76 -0.29
CA ASP A 267 7.98 16.57 -1.48
C ASP A 267 8.12 15.06 -1.73
N ILE A 268 7.44 14.55 -2.76
CA ILE A 268 7.37 13.13 -3.05
C ILE A 268 8.50 12.77 -4.01
N PRO A 269 9.38 11.80 -3.66
CA PRO A 269 10.48 11.41 -4.52
C PRO A 269 10.02 10.82 -5.87
N TYR A 270 10.86 11.00 -6.90
CA TYR A 270 10.66 10.34 -8.18
C TYR A 270 10.84 8.81 -8.03
N TRP A 271 9.97 8.04 -8.67
CA TRP A 271 9.88 6.58 -8.47
C TRP A 271 11.20 5.83 -8.68
N GLU A 272 12.04 6.29 -9.61
CA GLU A 272 13.29 5.62 -9.91
C GLU A 272 14.37 5.88 -8.85
N GLU A 273 14.36 7.05 -8.20
CA GLU A 273 15.23 7.37 -7.08
C GLU A 273 14.91 6.46 -5.88
N SER A 274 13.64 6.34 -5.55
CA SER A 274 13.14 5.44 -4.49
C SER A 274 13.43 3.96 -4.82
N LEU A 275 13.31 3.56 -6.08
CA LEU A 275 13.67 2.22 -6.53
C LEU A 275 15.17 1.94 -6.33
N ALA A 276 16.03 2.90 -6.69
CA ALA A 276 17.47 2.76 -6.52
C ALA A 276 17.85 2.61 -5.04
N GLU A 277 17.22 3.41 -4.15
CA GLU A 277 17.40 3.28 -2.70
C GLU A 277 16.98 1.88 -2.20
N CYS A 278 15.80 1.41 -2.60
CA CYS A 278 15.30 0.09 -2.20
C CYS A 278 16.24 -1.03 -2.65
N ILE A 279 16.71 -1.01 -3.89
CA ILE A 279 17.61 -2.04 -4.43
C ILE A 279 18.97 -2.00 -3.72
N ALA A 280 19.50 -0.82 -3.41
CA ALA A 280 20.75 -0.68 -2.64
C ALA A 280 20.63 -1.32 -1.24
N LYS A 281 19.52 -1.10 -0.54
CA LYS A 281 19.26 -1.73 0.76
C LYS A 281 19.14 -3.26 0.64
N LEU A 282 18.42 -3.76 -0.38
CA LEU A 282 18.33 -5.21 -0.63
C LEU A 282 19.71 -5.86 -0.86
N ALA A 283 20.64 -5.16 -1.50
CA ALA A 283 22.00 -5.66 -1.72
C ALA A 283 22.82 -5.71 -0.41
N THR A 284 22.63 -4.74 0.50
CA THR A 284 23.31 -4.68 1.79
C THR A 284 22.85 -5.78 2.73
N ASP A 285 21.52 -5.98 2.86
CA ASP A 285 20.95 -7.04 3.71
C ASP A 285 21.41 -8.44 3.29
N TYR A 286 21.60 -8.66 1.98
CA TYR A 286 22.11 -9.92 1.45
C TYR A 286 23.57 -10.19 1.85
N THR A 287 24.40 -9.15 1.94
CA THR A 287 25.82 -9.29 2.34
C THR A 287 25.97 -9.54 3.84
N ASP A 288 25.11 -8.95 4.68
CA ASP A 288 25.18 -9.12 6.13
C ASP A 288 24.63 -10.48 6.60
N SER A 289 23.67 -11.06 5.88
CA SER A 289 23.10 -12.38 6.18
C SER A 289 24.02 -13.57 5.77
N HIS A 290 25.13 -13.30 5.07
CA HIS A 290 26.11 -14.30 4.58
C HIS A 290 27.51 -14.09 5.17
N ARG A 291 27.67 -13.23 6.18
CA ARG A 291 28.82 -13.11 7.05
C ARG A 291 28.55 -13.74 8.41
#